data_054241fd21dfa7291ad9c9ca0a5a4cd6
#
_entry.id   054241fd21dfa7291ad9c9ca0a5a4cd6
#
_cell.length_a   1.000
_cell.length_b   1.000
_cell.length_c   1.000
_cell.angle_alpha   90.00
_cell.angle_beta   90.00
_cell.angle_gamma   90.00
#
_symmetry.space_group_name_H-M   'P 1'
#
loop_
_entity.id
_entity.type
_entity.pdbx_description
1 polymer ?
#
loop_
_entity_poly.entity_id
_entity_poly.type
_entity_poly.pdbx_seq_one_letter_code
_entity_poly.pdbx_strand_id
1 'polypeptide(L)'
;MRQYNLFSLIFWLVPVSLIIVVSAQLCSEKFGTFTPGGTFDKNRRIILSSLPSEVTAQDGFYNASIGTDPDQLYAMGMCIPGAKQKLCRDCIMDVTRQLIQTCPNQTAAIHWSGGGKTVCMARYYNQPSSRPLDLESVSIGYNVGNLSTNLTDFDRLWERLIAHMVTKASSASIKYLSFDNGRFYAADETNLTNSQMVYALMQCTPDVSPSNCNTCLKQSVDDYVGCCHGKQGGYVYRPSCIFRWDLYPFNGAFDLLTLAPPPSSQLQSPPPVTNK
;
A
#
# COMPACT_ATOMS: atom_id res chain seq x y z
N MET A 1 25.90 65.25 -14.49
CA MET A 1 24.61 64.57 -14.12
C MET A 1 24.65 63.14 -14.66
N ARG A 2 24.78 62.19 -13.80
CA ARG A 2 24.91 60.74 -14.16
C ARG A 2 23.61 60.08 -13.80
N GLN A 3 22.83 59.63 -14.81
CA GLN A 3 21.61 58.87 -14.63
C GLN A 3 21.99 57.44 -14.22
N TYR A 4 21.49 56.96 -13.10
CA TYR A 4 21.54 55.58 -12.69
C TYR A 4 20.24 54.88 -13.14
N ASN A 5 20.38 53.99 -14.12
CA ASN A 5 19.29 53.09 -14.52
C ASN A 5 19.08 52.06 -13.42
N LEU A 6 17.92 52.11 -12.77
CA LEU A 6 17.45 51.09 -11.86
C LEU A 6 16.98 49.88 -12.69
N PHE A 7 17.81 48.85 -12.82
CA PHE A 7 17.35 47.55 -13.29
C PHE A 7 16.52 46.91 -12.18
N SER A 8 15.21 46.84 -12.41
CA SER A 8 14.25 46.10 -11.59
C SER A 8 14.50 44.63 -11.74
N LEU A 9 15.14 44.02 -10.76
CA LEU A 9 15.24 42.57 -10.61
C LEU A 9 13.88 42.03 -10.16
N ILE A 10 13.04 41.66 -11.12
CA ILE A 10 11.83 40.87 -10.85
C ILE A 10 12.29 39.45 -10.51
N PHE A 11 12.39 39.15 -9.21
CA PHE A 11 12.53 37.82 -8.71
C PHE A 11 11.21 37.06 -8.98
N TRP A 12 11.21 36.18 -9.97
CA TRP A 12 10.17 35.17 -10.14
C TRP A 12 10.28 34.20 -8.98
N LEU A 13 9.46 34.38 -7.94
CA LEU A 13 9.20 33.39 -6.92
C LEU A 13 8.41 32.25 -7.57
N VAL A 14 9.12 31.27 -8.12
CA VAL A 14 8.52 30.00 -8.47
C VAL A 14 8.09 29.35 -7.14
N PRO A 15 6.81 29.08 -6.90
CA PRO A 15 6.41 28.34 -5.73
C PRO A 15 7.02 26.93 -5.86
N VAL A 16 8.05 26.65 -5.10
CA VAL A 16 8.53 25.29 -4.90
C VAL A 16 7.41 24.60 -4.15
N SER A 17 6.55 23.88 -4.90
CA SER A 17 5.61 22.96 -4.32
C SER A 17 6.41 21.91 -3.57
N LEU A 18 6.49 22.06 -2.26
CA LEU A 18 7.07 21.07 -1.36
C LEU A 18 6.21 19.82 -1.48
N ILE A 19 6.59 18.89 -2.34
CA ILE A 19 5.99 17.57 -2.37
C ILE A 19 6.47 16.89 -1.08
N ILE A 20 5.65 16.98 -0.04
CA ILE A 20 5.87 16.20 1.18
C ILE A 20 5.62 14.75 0.77
N VAL A 21 6.68 14.04 0.46
CA VAL A 21 6.63 12.57 0.30
C VAL A 21 6.42 12.01 1.70
N VAL A 22 5.16 11.85 2.08
CA VAL A 22 4.83 11.20 3.35
C VAL A 22 5.08 9.71 3.14
N SER A 23 6.15 9.24 3.71
CA SER A 23 6.57 7.85 3.76
C SER A 23 6.06 7.27 5.08
N ALA A 24 5.26 6.21 5.00
CA ALA A 24 4.74 5.53 6.19
C ALA A 24 5.76 4.55 6.72
N GLN A 25 6.61 5.04 7.59
CA GLN A 25 7.64 4.26 8.24
C GLN A 25 7.36 4.15 9.73
N LEU A 26 7.46 2.93 10.25
CA LEU A 26 7.25 2.60 11.64
C LEU A 26 8.51 1.86 12.16
N CYS A 27 9.31 2.53 12.97
CA CYS A 27 10.39 1.93 13.73
C CYS A 27 9.86 1.61 15.12
N SER A 28 9.71 0.33 15.47
CA SER A 28 9.09 -0.07 16.73
C SER A 28 10.12 -0.31 17.82
N GLU A 29 10.04 0.48 18.89
CA GLU A 29 10.83 0.27 20.10
C GLU A 29 10.23 -0.81 21.02
N LYS A 30 8.99 -1.19 20.81
CA LYS A 30 8.24 -2.20 21.57
C LYS A 30 8.93 -3.58 21.57
N PHE A 31 9.72 -3.88 20.53
CA PHE A 31 10.39 -5.17 20.35
C PHE A 31 11.87 -5.15 20.74
N GLY A 32 12.35 -4.04 21.29
CA GLY A 32 13.73 -3.85 21.73
C GLY A 32 14.64 -3.22 20.68
N THR A 33 15.91 -3.13 21.05
CA THR A 33 16.96 -2.52 20.23
C THR A 33 18.15 -3.47 20.10
N PHE A 34 18.95 -3.28 19.06
CA PHE A 34 20.21 -3.99 18.84
C PHE A 34 21.41 -3.03 18.90
N THR A 35 22.60 -3.59 19.07
CA THR A 35 23.83 -2.81 19.01
C THR A 35 24.24 -2.56 17.56
N PRO A 36 24.33 -1.29 17.08
CA PRO A 36 24.80 -0.98 15.74
C PRO A 36 26.17 -1.63 15.44
N GLY A 37 26.30 -2.23 14.27
CA GLY A 37 27.49 -2.98 13.86
C GLY A 37 27.63 -4.40 14.46
N GLY A 38 26.73 -4.79 15.36
CA GLY A 38 26.65 -6.15 15.91
C GLY A 38 26.13 -7.17 14.89
N THR A 39 25.96 -8.42 15.33
CA THR A 39 25.52 -9.54 14.46
C THR A 39 24.13 -9.30 13.90
N PHE A 40 23.19 -8.85 14.72
CA PHE A 40 21.83 -8.52 14.26
C PHE A 40 21.85 -7.44 13.16
N ASP A 41 22.61 -6.35 13.32
CA ASP A 41 22.71 -5.30 12.29
C ASP A 41 23.34 -5.81 10.98
N LYS A 42 24.34 -6.68 11.08
CA LYS A 42 24.94 -7.33 9.89
C LYS A 42 23.91 -8.20 9.18
N ASN A 43 23.19 -9.06 9.92
CA ASN A 43 22.12 -9.89 9.39
C ASN A 43 21.02 -9.03 8.73
N ARG A 44 20.60 -7.95 9.38
CA ARG A 44 19.62 -7.00 8.85
C ARG A 44 20.06 -6.41 7.51
N ARG A 45 21.30 -5.94 7.41
CA ARG A 45 21.84 -5.38 6.16
C ARG A 45 21.91 -6.41 5.05
N ILE A 46 22.34 -7.63 5.35
CA ILE A 46 22.43 -8.72 4.38
C ILE A 46 21.04 -9.03 3.82
N ILE A 47 20.05 -9.32 4.68
CA ILE A 47 18.74 -9.77 4.23
C ILE A 47 17.97 -8.63 3.52
N LEU A 48 18.04 -7.38 4.02
CA LEU A 48 17.38 -6.25 3.38
C LEU A 48 18.00 -5.91 2.01
N SER A 49 19.31 -6.13 1.83
CA SER A 49 19.96 -5.91 0.54
C SER A 49 19.60 -6.97 -0.51
N SER A 50 19.18 -8.17 -0.11
CA SER A 50 18.73 -9.21 -1.03
C SER A 50 17.26 -9.06 -1.46
N LEU A 51 16.41 -8.43 -0.64
CA LEU A 51 14.98 -8.30 -0.92
C LEU A 51 14.63 -7.76 -2.31
N PRO A 52 15.32 -6.73 -2.87
CA PRO A 52 14.95 -6.20 -4.18
C PRO A 52 15.02 -7.24 -5.31
N SER A 53 16.03 -8.12 -5.30
CA SER A 53 16.19 -9.19 -6.28
C SER A 53 15.25 -10.35 -6.00
N GLU A 54 15.16 -10.78 -4.74
CA GLU A 54 14.36 -11.94 -4.36
C GLU A 54 12.85 -11.71 -4.55
N VAL A 55 12.34 -10.54 -4.13
CA VAL A 55 10.93 -10.16 -4.32
C VAL A 55 10.58 -10.15 -5.81
N THR A 56 11.49 -9.66 -6.67
CA THR A 56 11.27 -9.59 -8.12
C THR A 56 11.31 -10.97 -8.77
N ALA A 57 12.22 -11.85 -8.34
CA ALA A 57 12.34 -13.21 -8.85
C ALA A 57 11.15 -14.10 -8.46
N GLN A 58 10.41 -13.73 -7.38
CA GLN A 58 9.28 -14.47 -6.86
C GLN A 58 7.95 -13.70 -7.02
N ASP A 59 7.73 -13.12 -8.19
CA ASP A 59 6.49 -12.45 -8.58
C ASP A 59 5.99 -11.39 -7.58
N GLY A 60 6.94 -10.65 -6.98
CA GLY A 60 6.65 -9.50 -6.12
C GLY A 60 6.35 -9.84 -4.65
N PHE A 61 6.72 -11.02 -4.16
CA PHE A 61 6.68 -11.37 -2.73
C PHE A 61 7.84 -12.28 -2.35
N TYR A 62 8.48 -11.97 -1.23
CA TYR A 62 9.51 -12.83 -0.65
C TYR A 62 9.58 -12.64 0.87
N ASN A 63 9.77 -13.74 1.59
CA ASN A 63 10.10 -13.73 3.01
C ASN A 63 11.26 -14.69 3.29
N ALA A 64 12.07 -14.33 4.26
CA ALA A 64 13.19 -15.17 4.68
C ALA A 64 13.60 -14.86 6.13
N SER A 65 14.45 -15.72 6.67
CA SER A 65 15.12 -15.47 7.94
C SER A 65 16.63 -15.70 7.81
N ILE A 66 17.40 -15.03 8.67
CA ILE A 66 18.86 -15.15 8.73
C ILE A 66 19.34 -15.10 10.19
N GLY A 67 20.41 -15.84 10.49
CA GLY A 67 20.97 -15.92 11.83
C GLY A 67 20.30 -16.95 12.71
N THR A 68 20.71 -16.99 13.97
CA THR A 68 20.18 -17.83 15.06
C THR A 68 19.97 -16.96 16.28
N ASP A 69 19.17 -17.43 17.24
CA ASP A 69 18.97 -16.72 18.51
C ASP A 69 20.32 -16.41 19.22
N PRO A 70 20.49 -15.22 19.81
CA PRO A 70 19.51 -14.13 19.92
C PRO A 70 19.48 -13.15 18.71
N ASP A 71 20.30 -13.37 17.69
CA ASP A 71 20.49 -12.50 16.53
C ASP A 71 19.68 -12.94 15.29
N GLN A 72 18.69 -13.83 15.49
CA GLN A 72 17.80 -14.25 14.40
C GLN A 72 16.93 -13.10 13.96
N LEU A 73 16.80 -12.95 12.63
CA LEU A 73 16.02 -11.90 12.00
C LEU A 73 15.16 -12.48 10.88
N TYR A 74 13.92 -12.04 10.84
CA TYR A 74 12.93 -12.36 9.80
C TYR A 74 12.66 -11.10 8.97
N ALA A 75 12.64 -11.21 7.65
CA ALA A 75 12.35 -10.12 6.76
C ALA A 75 11.34 -10.53 5.69
N MET A 76 10.58 -9.55 5.21
CA MET A 76 9.61 -9.71 4.15
C MET A 76 9.64 -8.48 3.26
N GLY A 77 9.48 -8.70 1.96
CA GLY A 77 9.21 -7.66 0.99
C GLY A 77 8.02 -8.05 0.10
N MET A 78 7.21 -7.07 -0.28
CA MET A 78 6.15 -7.30 -1.26
C MET A 78 5.83 -6.06 -2.07
N CYS A 79 5.39 -6.27 -3.31
CA CYS A 79 4.77 -5.27 -4.18
C CYS A 79 3.28 -5.57 -4.36
N ILE A 80 2.52 -4.59 -4.84
CA ILE A 80 1.17 -4.85 -5.33
C ILE A 80 1.22 -5.88 -6.46
N PRO A 81 0.22 -6.76 -6.57
CA PRO A 81 0.11 -7.69 -7.68
C PRO A 81 0.10 -6.96 -9.03
N GLY A 82 0.79 -7.53 -10.02
CA GLY A 82 0.89 -6.94 -11.36
C GLY A 82 1.88 -5.79 -11.51
N ALA A 83 2.58 -5.38 -10.46
CA ALA A 83 3.63 -4.38 -10.57
C ALA A 83 4.74 -4.83 -11.54
N LYS A 84 5.14 -3.97 -12.48
CA LYS A 84 6.26 -4.25 -13.40
C LYS A 84 7.52 -4.55 -12.60
N GLN A 85 8.24 -5.60 -12.95
CA GLN A 85 9.43 -6.09 -12.22
C GLN A 85 10.43 -4.97 -11.86
N LYS A 86 10.74 -4.09 -12.84
CA LYS A 86 11.65 -2.97 -12.58
C LYS A 86 11.11 -2.02 -11.53
N LEU A 87 9.82 -1.66 -11.60
CA LEU A 87 9.20 -0.73 -10.64
C LEU A 87 9.12 -1.35 -9.24
N CYS A 88 8.79 -2.64 -9.16
CA CYS A 88 8.79 -3.39 -7.91
C CYS A 88 10.19 -3.40 -7.29
N ARG A 89 11.22 -3.77 -8.06
CA ARG A 89 12.62 -3.80 -7.61
C ARG A 89 13.08 -2.44 -7.08
N ASP A 90 12.86 -1.38 -7.85
CA ASP A 90 13.27 -0.03 -7.48
C ASP A 90 12.54 0.42 -6.19
N CYS A 91 11.25 0.11 -6.07
CA CYS A 91 10.45 0.41 -4.89
C CYS A 91 10.99 -0.33 -3.65
N ILE A 92 11.22 -1.66 -3.72
CA ILE A 92 11.78 -2.45 -2.60
C ILE A 92 13.16 -1.94 -2.22
N MET A 93 14.00 -1.58 -3.19
CA MET A 93 15.33 -1.01 -2.93
C MET A 93 15.24 0.30 -2.14
N ASP A 94 14.28 1.16 -2.48
CA ASP A 94 14.10 2.43 -1.78
C ASP A 94 13.59 2.22 -0.35
N VAL A 95 12.57 1.38 -0.14
CA VAL A 95 12.03 1.13 1.20
C VAL A 95 13.03 0.41 2.12
N THR A 96 13.83 -0.52 1.59
CA THR A 96 14.87 -1.19 2.38
C THR A 96 16.01 -0.25 2.76
N ARG A 97 16.40 0.65 1.85
CA ARG A 97 17.38 1.72 2.16
C ARG A 97 16.87 2.63 3.27
N GLN A 98 15.63 3.07 3.18
CA GLN A 98 15.02 3.93 4.19
C GLN A 98 14.93 3.23 5.55
N LEU A 99 14.54 1.95 5.61
CA LEU A 99 14.55 1.17 6.85
C LEU A 99 15.93 1.15 7.52
N ILE A 100 17.00 1.01 6.74
CA ILE A 100 18.38 1.02 7.29
C ILE A 100 18.77 2.40 7.81
N GLN A 101 18.37 3.48 7.10
CA GLN A 101 18.78 4.85 7.42
C GLN A 101 18.01 5.44 8.59
N THR A 102 16.73 5.15 8.71
CA THR A 102 15.84 5.85 9.62
C THR A 102 15.44 5.04 10.85
N CYS A 103 15.63 3.69 10.83
CA CYS A 103 15.48 2.83 12.01
C CYS A 103 16.88 2.32 12.43
N PRO A 104 17.69 3.13 13.16
CA PRO A 104 19.11 2.87 13.34
C PRO A 104 19.41 1.65 14.21
N ASN A 105 18.56 1.33 15.19
CA ASN A 105 18.81 0.27 16.17
C ASN A 105 17.57 -0.51 16.63
N GLN A 106 16.38 -0.29 16.06
CA GLN A 106 15.18 -1.03 16.43
C GLN A 106 15.22 -2.45 15.86
N THR A 107 14.81 -3.45 16.65
CA THR A 107 14.75 -4.86 16.21
C THR A 107 13.54 -5.19 15.35
N ALA A 108 12.61 -4.24 15.21
CA ALA A 108 11.44 -4.36 14.35
C ALA A 108 11.16 -3.04 13.64
N ALA A 109 10.96 -3.11 12.32
CA ALA A 109 10.55 -1.95 11.55
C ALA A 109 9.82 -2.37 10.28
N ILE A 110 8.96 -1.47 9.79
CA ILE A 110 8.22 -1.61 8.54
C ILE A 110 8.22 -0.28 7.78
N HIS A 111 8.23 -0.38 6.47
CA HIS A 111 8.07 0.75 5.59
C HIS A 111 7.16 0.40 4.42
N TRP A 112 6.08 1.16 4.26
CA TRP A 112 5.25 1.18 3.06
C TRP A 112 5.66 2.36 2.18
N SER A 113 5.93 2.10 0.91
CA SER A 113 6.06 3.16 -0.10
C SER A 113 4.69 3.52 -0.66
N GLY A 114 4.41 4.79 -0.85
CA GLY A 114 3.09 5.24 -1.31
C GLY A 114 3.18 6.45 -2.22
N GLY A 115 3.41 7.50 -2.10
CA GLY A 115 3.63 8.77 -2.83
C GLY A 115 3.30 8.82 -4.33
N GLY A 116 2.21 8.22 -4.79
CA GLY A 116 1.78 8.29 -6.20
C GLY A 116 2.47 7.31 -7.15
N LYS A 117 3.38 6.48 -6.64
CA LYS A 117 4.14 5.47 -7.39
C LYS A 117 3.69 4.06 -7.03
N THR A 118 4.40 3.06 -7.53
CA THR A 118 4.19 1.66 -7.17
C THR A 118 4.15 1.48 -5.67
N VAL A 119 3.11 0.82 -5.18
CA VAL A 119 3.00 0.49 -3.76
C VAL A 119 3.80 -0.76 -3.48
N CYS A 120 4.73 -0.67 -2.56
CA CYS A 120 5.47 -1.81 -2.04
C CYS A 120 5.74 -1.64 -0.54
N MET A 121 6.15 -2.71 0.09
CA MET A 121 6.58 -2.67 1.49
C MET A 121 7.78 -3.57 1.73
N ALA A 122 8.58 -3.22 2.73
CA ALA A 122 9.51 -4.11 3.37
C ALA A 122 9.40 -3.98 4.89
N ARG A 123 9.67 -5.08 5.58
CA ARG A 123 9.73 -5.12 7.03
C ARG A 123 10.74 -6.13 7.52
N TYR A 124 11.19 -5.95 8.76
CA TYR A 124 11.99 -6.93 9.47
C TYR A 124 11.60 -6.99 10.95
N TYR A 125 11.85 -8.14 11.57
CA TYR A 125 11.56 -8.40 12.98
C TYR A 125 12.57 -9.42 13.57
N ASN A 126 12.74 -9.35 14.88
CA ASN A 126 13.52 -10.34 15.65
C ASN A 126 12.69 -11.57 16.10
N GLN A 127 11.44 -11.67 15.66
CA GLN A 127 10.52 -12.75 16.04
C GLN A 127 9.78 -13.26 14.79
N PRO A 128 9.37 -14.54 14.74
CA PRO A 128 8.58 -15.09 13.62
C PRO A 128 7.23 -14.41 13.48
N SER A 129 6.63 -14.54 12.29
CA SER A 129 5.40 -13.83 11.86
C SER A 129 4.12 -14.16 12.63
N SER A 130 4.14 -15.12 13.57
CA SER A 130 2.98 -15.56 14.35
C SER A 130 2.53 -14.57 15.44
N ARG A 131 2.65 -13.27 15.19
CA ARG A 131 2.31 -12.23 16.17
C ARG A 131 0.84 -11.85 16.12
N PRO A 132 0.29 -11.34 17.26
CA PRO A 132 -1.02 -10.71 17.27
C PRO A 132 -1.10 -9.58 16.23
N LEU A 133 -2.30 -9.38 15.70
CA LEU A 133 -2.58 -8.27 14.78
C LEU A 133 -2.32 -6.93 15.48
N ASP A 134 -1.40 -6.13 14.93
CA ASP A 134 -1.09 -4.79 15.44
C ASP A 134 -2.00 -3.77 14.73
N LEU A 135 -2.99 -3.25 15.44
CA LEU A 135 -3.89 -2.21 14.97
C LEU A 135 -3.55 -0.82 15.53
N GLU A 136 -2.64 -0.73 16.51
CA GLU A 136 -2.25 0.54 17.13
C GLU A 136 -1.22 1.29 16.27
N SER A 137 -0.28 0.55 15.67
CA SER A 137 0.73 1.14 14.78
C SER A 137 0.08 1.56 13.46
N VAL A 138 -0.12 2.86 13.26
CA VAL A 138 -0.82 3.42 12.11
C VAL A 138 -0.14 4.69 11.59
N SER A 139 -0.11 4.83 10.25
CA SER A 139 0.23 6.08 9.56
C SER A 139 -0.92 6.46 8.65
N ILE A 140 -1.46 7.66 8.83
CA ILE A 140 -2.59 8.18 8.07
C ILE A 140 -2.15 9.43 7.32
N GLY A 141 -2.50 9.53 6.05
CA GLY A 141 -2.28 10.71 5.24
C GLY A 141 -3.44 10.97 4.29
N TYR A 142 -3.57 12.23 3.86
CA TYR A 142 -4.65 12.64 2.97
C TYR A 142 -4.24 13.79 2.05
N ASN A 143 -4.90 13.91 0.92
CA ASN A 143 -4.77 15.06 0.03
C ASN A 143 -5.41 16.29 0.67
N VAL A 144 -4.74 17.42 0.62
CA VAL A 144 -5.20 18.66 1.28
C VAL A 144 -6.49 19.23 0.67
N GLY A 145 -6.78 18.93 -0.61
CA GLY A 145 -8.00 19.35 -1.29
C GLY A 145 -9.25 18.66 -0.73
N ASN A 146 -10.37 19.36 -0.77
CA ASN A 146 -11.68 18.83 -0.40
C ASN A 146 -12.46 18.39 -1.65
N LEU A 147 -13.31 17.38 -1.51
CA LEU A 147 -14.27 17.00 -2.55
C LEU A 147 -15.19 18.17 -2.86
N SER A 148 -15.44 18.41 -4.14
CA SER A 148 -16.38 19.43 -4.63
C SER A 148 -17.78 18.88 -4.86
N THR A 149 -17.98 17.58 -4.73
CA THR A 149 -19.26 16.88 -4.88
C THR A 149 -20.07 16.91 -3.60
N ASN A 150 -21.38 16.62 -3.71
CA ASN A 150 -22.24 16.42 -2.55
C ASN A 150 -21.73 15.22 -1.73
N LEU A 151 -21.41 15.45 -0.46
CA LEU A 151 -20.85 14.41 0.44
C LEU A 151 -21.84 13.25 0.64
N THR A 152 -23.15 13.48 0.69
CA THR A 152 -24.13 12.40 0.83
C THR A 152 -24.10 11.43 -0.37
N ASP A 153 -23.88 11.93 -1.57
CA ASP A 153 -23.79 11.10 -2.77
C ASP A 153 -22.43 10.35 -2.77
N PHE A 154 -21.37 11.01 -2.35
CA PHE A 154 -20.06 10.38 -2.14
C PHE A 154 -20.16 9.26 -1.11
N ASP A 155 -20.77 9.50 0.05
CA ASP A 155 -20.88 8.51 1.13
C ASP A 155 -21.60 7.24 0.68
N ARG A 156 -22.70 7.39 -0.08
CA ARG A 156 -23.45 6.27 -0.64
C ARG A 156 -22.65 5.42 -1.62
N LEU A 157 -21.82 6.08 -2.43
CA LEU A 157 -20.88 5.41 -3.35
C LEU A 157 -19.74 4.73 -2.56
N TRP A 158 -19.19 5.47 -1.60
CA TRP A 158 -18.10 5.03 -0.74
C TRP A 158 -18.44 3.75 0.03
N GLU A 159 -19.55 3.72 0.74
CA GLU A 159 -19.99 2.55 1.51
C GLU A 159 -20.04 1.28 0.65
N ARG A 160 -20.60 1.37 -0.57
CA ARG A 160 -20.69 0.23 -1.48
C ARG A 160 -19.33 -0.22 -1.97
N LEU A 161 -18.48 0.71 -2.40
CA LEU A 161 -17.13 0.42 -2.88
C LEU A 161 -16.30 -0.24 -1.78
N ILE A 162 -16.27 0.35 -0.60
CA ILE A 162 -15.46 -0.13 0.52
C ILE A 162 -15.93 -1.50 1.02
N ALA A 163 -17.23 -1.72 1.19
CA ALA A 163 -17.75 -3.02 1.60
C ALA A 163 -17.37 -4.13 0.62
N HIS A 164 -17.48 -3.85 -0.70
CA HIS A 164 -17.04 -4.75 -1.75
C HIS A 164 -15.54 -5.05 -1.66
N MET A 165 -14.72 -4.02 -1.55
CA MET A 165 -13.27 -4.15 -1.54
C MET A 165 -12.73 -4.86 -0.30
N VAL A 166 -13.25 -4.56 0.89
CA VAL A 166 -12.88 -5.26 2.13
C VAL A 166 -13.18 -6.75 1.99
N THR A 167 -14.37 -7.10 1.50
CA THR A 167 -14.76 -8.50 1.27
C THR A 167 -13.82 -9.17 0.26
N LYS A 168 -13.55 -8.53 -0.87
CA LYS A 168 -12.68 -9.06 -1.93
C LYS A 168 -11.23 -9.22 -1.45
N ALA A 169 -10.66 -8.21 -0.79
CA ALA A 169 -9.29 -8.24 -0.31
C ALA A 169 -9.08 -9.24 0.84
N SER A 170 -10.08 -9.48 1.67
CA SER A 170 -9.99 -10.44 2.79
C SER A 170 -10.41 -11.86 2.45
N SER A 171 -10.96 -12.11 1.26
CA SER A 171 -11.29 -13.48 0.82
C SER A 171 -10.07 -14.12 0.16
N ALA A 172 -9.68 -15.29 0.63
CA ALA A 172 -8.55 -16.08 0.08
C ALA A 172 -8.81 -16.63 -1.34
N SER A 173 -9.87 -16.21 -2.02
CA SER A 173 -10.42 -16.84 -3.23
C SER A 173 -10.17 -16.04 -4.51
N ILE A 174 -9.01 -15.41 -4.71
CA ILE A 174 -8.68 -14.89 -6.04
C ILE A 174 -7.98 -15.98 -6.86
N LYS A 175 -8.73 -17.02 -7.23
CA LYS A 175 -8.30 -18.08 -8.17
C LYS A 175 -8.16 -17.61 -9.63
N TYR A 176 -8.34 -16.33 -9.93
CA TYR A 176 -8.45 -15.87 -11.32
C TYR A 176 -7.16 -15.37 -11.96
N LEU A 177 -6.09 -15.24 -11.21
CA LEU A 177 -4.79 -14.84 -11.77
C LEU A 177 -3.73 -15.87 -11.36
N SER A 178 -2.90 -16.28 -12.30
CA SER A 178 -1.76 -17.18 -12.12
C SER A 178 -0.72 -16.70 -11.09
N PHE A 179 -1.04 -15.65 -10.35
CA PHE A 179 -0.29 -15.03 -9.27
C PHE A 179 -0.81 -15.45 -7.89
N ASP A 180 -1.32 -16.67 -7.78
CA ASP A 180 -1.99 -17.21 -6.58
C ASP A 180 -1.00 -17.55 -5.45
N ASN A 181 -0.20 -16.57 -5.05
CA ASN A 181 0.65 -16.68 -3.87
C ASN A 181 -0.11 -16.26 -2.58
N GLY A 182 -1.44 -16.45 -2.53
CA GLY A 182 -2.25 -16.15 -1.35
C GLY A 182 -2.27 -14.67 -0.95
N ARG A 183 -2.15 -13.75 -1.90
CA ARG A 183 -2.11 -12.32 -1.62
C ARG A 183 -3.50 -11.75 -1.47
N PHE A 184 -3.78 -11.26 -0.28
CA PHE A 184 -4.99 -10.52 0.03
C PHE A 184 -4.94 -9.14 -0.63
N TYR A 185 -5.62 -8.97 -1.76
CA TYR A 185 -5.57 -7.75 -2.57
C TYR A 185 -6.89 -7.43 -3.25
N ALA A 186 -7.24 -6.17 -3.29
CA ALA A 186 -8.31 -5.63 -4.13
C ALA A 186 -7.90 -4.25 -4.67
N ALA A 187 -8.12 -4.02 -5.94
CA ALA A 187 -8.20 -2.69 -6.54
C ALA A 187 -9.54 -2.57 -7.23
N ASP A 188 -10.15 -1.39 -7.18
CA ASP A 188 -11.42 -1.12 -7.83
C ASP A 188 -11.57 0.37 -8.13
N GLU A 189 -12.38 0.69 -9.14
CA GLU A 189 -12.65 2.05 -9.55
C GLU A 189 -14.16 2.26 -9.76
N THR A 190 -14.62 3.47 -9.48
CA THR A 190 -16.05 3.83 -9.67
C THR A 190 -16.21 5.29 -10.03
N ASN A 191 -17.26 5.58 -10.80
CA ASN A 191 -17.59 6.96 -11.18
C ASN A 191 -18.09 7.75 -9.97
N LEU A 192 -17.41 8.84 -9.63
CA LEU A 192 -17.87 9.82 -8.65
C LEU A 192 -18.83 10.82 -9.30
N THR A 193 -18.45 11.32 -10.48
CA THR A 193 -19.25 12.20 -11.33
C THR A 193 -19.05 11.78 -12.79
N ASN A 194 -19.67 12.51 -13.72
CA ASN A 194 -19.45 12.27 -15.16
C ASN A 194 -18.01 12.48 -15.63
N SER A 195 -17.18 13.19 -14.83
CA SER A 195 -15.80 13.54 -15.17
C SER A 195 -14.77 13.14 -14.12
N GLN A 196 -15.19 12.57 -12.99
CA GLN A 196 -14.28 12.18 -11.90
C GLN A 196 -14.53 10.73 -11.50
N MET A 197 -13.45 10.02 -11.26
CA MET A 197 -13.44 8.64 -10.77
C MET A 197 -12.78 8.55 -9.40
N VAL A 198 -13.24 7.61 -8.61
CA VAL A 198 -12.57 7.15 -7.38
C VAL A 198 -11.80 5.89 -7.72
N TYR A 199 -10.54 5.85 -7.34
CA TYR A 199 -9.65 4.70 -7.43
C TYR A 199 -9.30 4.26 -6.02
N ALA A 200 -9.49 3.00 -5.70
CA ALA A 200 -9.21 2.49 -4.36
C ALA A 200 -8.41 1.18 -4.41
N LEU A 201 -7.53 0.99 -3.42
CA LEU A 201 -6.66 -0.17 -3.26
C LEU A 201 -6.67 -0.63 -1.81
N MET A 202 -6.78 -1.94 -1.62
CA MET A 202 -6.63 -2.62 -0.35
C MET A 202 -5.72 -3.82 -0.50
N GLN A 203 -4.80 -3.99 0.44
CA GLN A 203 -3.92 -5.15 0.47
C GLN A 203 -3.55 -5.52 1.90
N CYS A 204 -3.52 -6.81 2.20
CA CYS A 204 -2.93 -7.32 3.44
C CYS A 204 -1.64 -8.07 3.14
N THR A 205 -0.80 -8.20 4.17
CA THR A 205 0.39 -9.05 4.11
C THR A 205 -0.01 -10.52 4.12
N PRO A 206 0.70 -11.41 3.40
CA PRO A 206 0.30 -12.82 3.25
C PRO A 206 0.34 -13.65 4.54
N ASP A 207 0.96 -13.15 5.58
CA ASP A 207 1.10 -13.83 6.89
C ASP A 207 -0.07 -13.60 7.85
N VAL A 208 -1.07 -12.82 7.45
CA VAL A 208 -2.30 -12.66 8.26
C VAL A 208 -3.40 -13.60 7.80
N SER A 209 -4.30 -13.97 8.73
CA SER A 209 -5.50 -14.72 8.38
C SER A 209 -6.53 -13.86 7.62
N PRO A 210 -7.48 -14.46 6.87
CA PRO A 210 -8.59 -13.72 6.26
C PRO A 210 -9.34 -12.84 7.25
N SER A 211 -9.61 -13.34 8.45
CA SER A 211 -10.30 -12.58 9.51
C SER A 211 -9.47 -11.38 9.98
N ASN A 212 -8.16 -11.57 10.19
CA ASN A 212 -7.27 -10.47 10.59
C ASN A 212 -7.11 -9.43 9.48
N CYS A 213 -7.06 -9.86 8.21
CA CYS A 213 -7.06 -8.95 7.07
C CYS A 213 -8.35 -8.10 7.04
N ASN A 214 -9.52 -8.74 7.19
CA ASN A 214 -10.81 -8.05 7.26
C ASN A 214 -10.84 -6.99 8.37
N THR A 215 -10.42 -7.38 9.58
CA THR A 215 -10.35 -6.48 10.74
C THR A 215 -9.41 -5.31 10.49
N CYS A 216 -8.20 -5.57 9.96
CA CYS A 216 -7.20 -4.55 9.66
C CYS A 216 -7.72 -3.52 8.65
N LEU A 217 -8.34 -3.98 7.57
CA LEU A 217 -8.88 -3.10 6.52
C LEU A 217 -10.06 -2.27 7.01
N LYS A 218 -11.00 -2.87 7.74
CA LYS A 218 -12.14 -2.13 8.33
C LYS A 218 -11.66 -1.03 9.27
N GLN A 219 -10.76 -1.36 10.20
CA GLN A 219 -10.21 -0.37 11.12
C GLN A 219 -9.47 0.75 10.36
N SER A 220 -8.76 0.41 9.28
CA SER A 220 -8.08 1.41 8.46
C SER A 220 -9.05 2.38 7.76
N VAL A 221 -10.18 1.87 7.30
CA VAL A 221 -11.24 2.71 6.71
C VAL A 221 -11.88 3.60 7.76
N ASP A 222 -12.21 3.04 8.93
CA ASP A 222 -12.83 3.80 10.03
C ASP A 222 -11.92 4.93 10.50
N ASP A 223 -10.62 4.67 10.64
CA ASP A 223 -9.63 5.69 11.01
C ASP A 223 -9.51 6.78 9.95
N TYR A 224 -9.54 6.40 8.65
CA TYR A 224 -9.54 7.38 7.57
C TYR A 224 -10.79 8.26 7.60
N VAL A 225 -11.95 7.68 7.74
CA VAL A 225 -13.22 8.43 7.82
C VAL A 225 -13.22 9.36 9.04
N GLY A 226 -12.73 8.87 10.18
CA GLY A 226 -12.66 9.65 11.42
C GLY A 226 -11.79 10.91 11.33
N CYS A 227 -10.70 10.87 10.54
CA CYS A 227 -9.78 12.01 10.41
C CYS A 227 -10.05 12.89 9.19
N CYS A 228 -10.45 12.28 8.08
CA CYS A 228 -10.14 12.81 6.77
C CYS A 228 -11.32 12.74 5.79
N HIS A 229 -12.53 12.55 6.29
CA HIS A 229 -13.77 12.53 5.51
C HIS A 229 -13.92 13.79 4.65
N GLY A 230 -14.29 13.63 3.39
CA GLY A 230 -14.46 14.73 2.44
C GLY A 230 -13.17 15.24 1.78
N LYS A 231 -12.01 14.62 2.05
CA LYS A 231 -10.76 14.90 1.31
C LYS A 231 -10.77 14.22 -0.06
N GLN A 232 -9.90 14.66 -0.98
CA GLN A 232 -9.81 14.18 -2.38
C GLN A 232 -8.99 12.89 -2.53
N GLY A 233 -8.64 12.23 -1.44
CA GLY A 233 -7.85 11.01 -1.41
C GLY A 233 -7.06 10.89 -0.13
N GLY A 234 -6.51 9.71 0.10
CA GLY A 234 -5.64 9.43 1.22
C GLY A 234 -5.34 7.96 1.42
N TYR A 235 -4.66 7.67 2.51
CA TYR A 235 -4.20 6.33 2.81
C TYR A 235 -4.13 6.07 4.31
N VAL A 236 -4.20 4.80 4.65
CA VAL A 236 -3.87 4.28 5.97
C VAL A 236 -2.92 3.09 5.81
N TYR A 237 -1.75 3.16 6.42
CA TYR A 237 -0.76 2.11 6.45
C TYR A 237 -0.64 1.53 7.85
N ARG A 238 -0.73 0.20 7.94
CA ARG A 238 -0.51 -0.58 9.15
C ARG A 238 0.53 -1.67 8.91
N PRO A 239 1.09 -2.31 9.94
CA PRO A 239 2.05 -3.39 9.77
C PRO A 239 1.55 -4.56 8.91
N SER A 240 0.24 -4.80 8.89
CA SER A 240 -0.37 -5.94 8.23
C SER A 240 -1.30 -5.61 7.08
N CYS A 241 -1.64 -4.34 6.84
CA CYS A 241 -2.50 -3.95 5.73
C CYS A 241 -2.31 -2.50 5.29
N ILE A 242 -2.74 -2.24 4.08
CA ILE A 242 -2.84 -0.90 3.48
C ILE A 242 -4.26 -0.69 2.95
N PHE A 243 -4.78 0.49 3.18
CA PHE A 243 -5.90 1.08 2.50
C PHE A 243 -5.46 2.39 1.85
N ARG A 244 -5.82 2.61 0.57
CA ARG A 244 -5.56 3.84 -0.16
C ARG A 244 -6.68 4.12 -1.16
N TRP A 245 -7.00 5.39 -1.34
CA TRP A 245 -7.84 5.86 -2.44
C TRP A 245 -7.41 7.25 -2.92
N ASP A 246 -7.71 7.57 -4.18
CA ASP A 246 -7.44 8.87 -4.80
C ASP A 246 -8.42 9.13 -5.96
N LEU A 247 -8.42 10.36 -6.50
CA LEU A 247 -9.13 10.73 -7.74
C LEU A 247 -8.28 10.48 -9.01
N TYR A 248 -7.16 9.77 -8.88
CA TYR A 248 -6.27 9.37 -9.99
C TYR A 248 -5.77 7.92 -9.79
N PRO A 249 -5.50 7.19 -10.88
CA PRO A 249 -5.03 5.80 -10.76
C PRO A 249 -3.61 5.71 -10.20
N PHE A 250 -3.34 4.63 -9.44
CA PHE A 250 -1.99 4.30 -8.97
C PHE A 250 -1.28 3.44 -10.01
N ASN A 251 0.01 3.67 -10.25
CA ASN A 251 0.78 2.90 -11.21
C ASN A 251 0.77 1.40 -10.89
N GLY A 252 0.25 0.59 -11.83
CA GLY A 252 0.20 -0.87 -11.77
C GLY A 252 -0.94 -1.46 -10.95
N ALA A 253 -1.60 -0.68 -10.08
CA ALA A 253 -2.65 -1.21 -9.21
C ALA A 253 -3.92 -1.63 -9.98
N PHE A 254 -4.22 -0.97 -11.09
CA PHE A 254 -5.42 -1.16 -11.90
C PHE A 254 -5.16 -1.93 -13.20
N ASP A 255 -3.92 -2.26 -13.52
CA ASP A 255 -3.55 -3.00 -14.73
C ASP A 255 -4.23 -4.39 -14.78
N LEU A 256 -4.52 -4.97 -13.61
CA LEU A 256 -5.19 -6.27 -13.48
C LEU A 256 -6.71 -6.21 -13.71
N LEU A 257 -7.34 -5.06 -13.54
CA LEU A 257 -8.78 -4.89 -13.78
C LEU A 257 -9.12 -5.02 -15.26
N THR A 258 -8.21 -4.59 -16.13
CA THR A 258 -8.36 -4.66 -17.59
C THR A 258 -8.18 -6.07 -18.14
N LEU A 259 -7.58 -6.99 -17.38
CA LEU A 259 -7.35 -8.38 -17.76
C LEU A 259 -8.46 -9.32 -17.29
N ALA A 260 -9.37 -8.88 -16.42
CA ALA A 260 -10.51 -9.68 -16.01
C ALA A 260 -11.47 -9.87 -17.21
N PRO A 261 -11.90 -11.13 -17.53
CA PRO A 261 -12.89 -11.34 -18.55
C PRO A 261 -14.18 -10.61 -18.13
N PRO A 262 -14.93 -10.03 -19.10
CA PRO A 262 -16.21 -9.40 -18.80
C PRO A 262 -17.11 -10.40 -18.04
N PRO A 263 -17.91 -9.93 -17.07
CA PRO A 263 -18.81 -10.80 -16.34
C PRO A 263 -19.63 -11.59 -17.36
N SER A 264 -19.59 -12.94 -17.26
CA SER A 264 -20.31 -13.82 -18.15
C SER A 264 -21.78 -13.41 -18.07
N SER A 265 -22.29 -12.82 -19.14
CA SER A 265 -23.73 -12.63 -19.32
C SER A 265 -24.37 -13.97 -19.06
N GLN A 266 -25.19 -14.06 -18.02
CA GLN A 266 -25.96 -15.26 -17.70
C GLN A 266 -26.65 -15.70 -18.99
N LEU A 267 -26.25 -16.86 -19.50
CA LEU A 267 -26.98 -17.54 -20.54
C LEU A 267 -28.43 -17.66 -20.06
N GLN A 268 -29.30 -16.82 -20.64
CA GLN A 268 -30.74 -16.97 -20.46
C GLN A 268 -31.08 -18.40 -20.88
N SER A 269 -31.60 -19.15 -19.93
CA SER A 269 -32.14 -20.47 -20.22
C SER A 269 -33.15 -20.36 -21.39
N PRO A 270 -33.09 -21.24 -22.38
CA PRO A 270 -34.06 -21.22 -23.46
C PRO A 270 -35.46 -21.38 -22.89
N PRO A 271 -36.48 -20.72 -23.46
CA PRO A 271 -37.86 -20.82 -22.99
C PRO A 271 -38.36 -22.28 -23.10
N PRO A 272 -39.23 -22.74 -22.18
CA PRO A 272 -39.72 -24.11 -22.18
C PRO A 272 -40.49 -24.36 -23.47
N VAL A 273 -40.14 -25.48 -24.15
CA VAL A 273 -40.85 -25.95 -25.33
C VAL A 273 -42.21 -26.50 -24.90
N THR A 274 -43.29 -25.85 -25.21
CA THR A 274 -44.65 -26.38 -25.09
C THR A 274 -44.93 -27.29 -26.25
N ASN A 275 -44.93 -28.61 -26.02
CA ASN A 275 -45.48 -29.57 -26.97
C ASN A 275 -47.02 -29.48 -26.92
N LYS A 276 -47.60 -29.20 -28.09
CA LYS A 276 -49.03 -29.42 -28.36
C LYS A 276 -49.24 -30.81 -28.92
#